data_48d07d6c5154f59b87d4e8c662a1c8b4
#
_entry.id   48d07d6c5154f59b87d4e8c662a1c8b4
#
_cell.length_a   1.000
_cell.length_b   1.000
_cell.length_c   1.000
_cell.angle_alpha   90.00
_cell.angle_beta   90.00
_cell.angle_gamma   90.00
#
_symmetry.space_group_name_H-M   'P 1'
#
loop_
_entity.id
_entity.type
_entity.pdbx_description
1 polymer ?
#
loop_
_entity_poly.entity_id
_entity_poly.type
_entity_poly.pdbx_seq_one_letter_code
_entity_poly.pdbx_strand_id
1 'polypeptide(L)'
;MRNGGRTMFPAGGSSLVEVLVSLLLLALGLLGASILQLHSLRARHESALLSAGVQLAAGMAERMRANSVLMNGPDTGNPYLNVAYAAADDAEAGGGAPDCLGAAACSAAELAQFDIAEWKQQLHAALPGARLHICRDAPAWDAAAQGLPWACNGGKGAPIVIKLGWRGRQPDGSPALNAAGESLPRLAFQLGGGA
;
A
#
# COMPACT_ATOMS: atom_id res chain seq x y z
N MET A 1 -80.70 -4.43 -5.09
CA MET A 1 -80.04 -5.07 -3.93
C MET A 1 -79.03 -6.01 -4.50
N ARG A 2 -77.72 -5.64 -4.44
CA ARG A 2 -76.59 -6.44 -4.92
C ARG A 2 -75.84 -6.97 -3.70
N ASN A 3 -75.97 -8.24 -3.46
CA ASN A 3 -75.29 -8.97 -2.36
C ASN A 3 -73.82 -9.14 -2.73
N GLY A 4 -72.91 -8.41 -2.08
CA GLY A 4 -71.47 -8.58 -2.23
C GLY A 4 -70.97 -9.78 -1.39
N GLY A 5 -70.73 -10.89 -2.08
CA GLY A 5 -70.11 -12.04 -1.46
C GLY A 5 -68.65 -11.72 -1.08
N ARG A 6 -68.35 -11.64 0.22
CA ARG A 6 -66.99 -11.64 0.74
C ARG A 6 -66.40 -13.05 0.59
N THR A 7 -65.46 -13.19 -0.32
CA THR A 7 -64.62 -14.40 -0.40
C THR A 7 -63.67 -14.39 0.80
N MET A 8 -63.96 -15.18 1.82
CA MET A 8 -63.02 -15.49 2.89
C MET A 8 -61.90 -16.34 2.31
N PHE A 9 -60.68 -15.82 2.27
CA PHE A 9 -59.51 -16.60 2.00
C PHE A 9 -59.28 -17.54 3.23
N PRO A 10 -59.06 -18.84 3.04
CA PRO A 10 -58.74 -19.72 4.16
C PRO A 10 -57.41 -19.32 4.73
N ALA A 11 -57.35 -19.05 6.04
CA ALA A 11 -56.11 -18.89 6.77
C ALA A 11 -55.42 -20.25 6.84
N GLY A 12 -54.52 -20.52 5.87
CA GLY A 12 -53.66 -21.67 5.90
C GLY A 12 -52.67 -21.52 7.04
N GLY A 13 -52.71 -22.37 8.07
CA GLY A 13 -51.70 -22.46 9.10
C GLY A 13 -50.38 -22.98 8.47
N SER A 14 -49.28 -22.24 8.64
CA SER A 14 -47.96 -22.70 8.22
C SER A 14 -47.57 -23.97 8.99
N SER A 15 -47.05 -25.00 8.28
CA SER A 15 -46.52 -26.21 8.90
C SER A 15 -45.26 -25.88 9.70
N LEU A 16 -45.06 -26.54 10.86
CA LEU A 16 -43.85 -26.39 11.67
C LEU A 16 -42.57 -26.69 10.85
N VAL A 17 -42.65 -27.62 9.91
CA VAL A 17 -41.57 -27.92 8.96
C VAL A 17 -41.25 -26.75 8.03
N GLU A 18 -42.29 -26.04 7.54
CA GLU A 18 -42.11 -24.88 6.67
C GLU A 18 -41.37 -23.74 7.40
N VAL A 19 -41.70 -23.48 8.67
CA VAL A 19 -41.01 -22.51 9.52
C VAL A 19 -39.56 -22.94 9.74
N LEU A 20 -39.28 -24.19 10.04
CA LEU A 20 -37.92 -24.67 10.24
C LEU A 20 -37.07 -24.60 8.97
N VAL A 21 -37.62 -24.95 7.81
CA VAL A 21 -36.93 -24.81 6.52
C VAL A 21 -36.66 -23.34 6.19
N SER A 22 -37.63 -22.47 6.42
CA SER A 22 -37.49 -21.04 6.19
C SER A 22 -36.37 -20.43 7.07
N LEU A 23 -36.32 -20.80 8.35
CA LEU A 23 -35.26 -20.35 9.27
C LEU A 23 -33.88 -20.89 8.85
N LEU A 24 -33.80 -22.16 8.40
CA LEU A 24 -32.57 -22.76 7.91
C LEU A 24 -32.04 -22.00 6.67
N LEU A 25 -32.91 -21.74 5.70
CA LEU A 25 -32.55 -21.02 4.47
C LEU A 25 -32.12 -19.58 4.79
N LEU A 26 -32.83 -18.90 5.71
CA LEU A 26 -32.47 -17.56 6.17
C LEU A 26 -31.09 -17.56 6.83
N ALA A 27 -30.81 -18.53 7.72
CA ALA A 27 -29.51 -18.64 8.38
C ALA A 27 -28.37 -18.86 7.38
N LEU A 28 -28.55 -19.77 6.41
CA LEU A 28 -27.56 -20.00 5.34
C LEU A 28 -27.34 -18.76 4.48
N GLY A 29 -28.41 -18.04 4.15
CA GLY A 29 -28.34 -16.79 3.39
C GLY A 29 -27.53 -15.71 4.13
N LEU A 30 -27.78 -15.52 5.43
CA LEU A 30 -27.05 -14.56 6.26
C LEU A 30 -25.57 -14.92 6.41
N LEU A 31 -25.25 -16.21 6.59
CA LEU A 31 -23.85 -16.67 6.65
C LEU A 31 -23.12 -16.41 5.32
N GLY A 32 -23.75 -16.71 4.19
CA GLY A 32 -23.18 -16.46 2.87
C GLY A 32 -22.92 -14.97 2.63
N ALA A 33 -23.88 -14.10 2.98
CA ALA A 33 -23.73 -12.65 2.87
C ALA A 33 -22.59 -12.11 3.74
N SER A 34 -22.42 -12.64 4.97
CA SER A 34 -21.37 -12.25 5.90
C SER A 34 -19.97 -12.56 5.36
N ILE A 35 -19.78 -13.73 4.73
CA ILE A 35 -18.50 -14.12 4.12
C ILE A 35 -18.13 -13.17 2.97
N LEU A 36 -19.09 -12.83 2.10
CA LEU A 36 -18.87 -11.90 0.99
C LEU A 36 -18.48 -10.50 1.49
N GLN A 37 -19.12 -10.03 2.58
CA GLN A 37 -18.77 -8.73 3.20
C GLN A 37 -17.34 -8.73 3.72
N LEU A 38 -16.89 -9.79 4.41
CA LEU A 38 -15.52 -9.90 4.90
C LEU A 38 -14.49 -9.87 3.77
N HIS A 39 -14.76 -10.59 2.68
CA HIS A 39 -13.89 -10.54 1.48
C HIS A 39 -13.82 -9.14 0.89
N SER A 40 -14.95 -8.45 0.75
CA SER A 40 -15.00 -7.08 0.24
C SER A 40 -14.22 -6.10 1.12
N LEU A 41 -14.35 -6.20 2.44
CA LEU A 41 -13.63 -5.34 3.38
C LEU A 41 -12.10 -5.55 3.30
N ARG A 42 -11.65 -6.80 3.19
CA ARG A 42 -10.22 -7.12 3.02
C ARG A 42 -9.68 -6.56 1.72
N ALA A 43 -10.38 -6.75 0.61
CA ALA A 43 -9.98 -6.22 -0.69
C ALA A 43 -9.88 -4.68 -0.68
N ARG A 44 -10.84 -4.00 -0.04
CA ARG A 44 -10.82 -2.54 0.13
C ARG A 44 -9.62 -2.08 0.96
N HIS A 45 -9.30 -2.77 2.04
CA HIS A 45 -8.16 -2.45 2.89
C HIS A 45 -6.83 -2.57 2.13
N GLU A 46 -6.61 -3.68 1.41
CA GLU A 46 -5.41 -3.86 0.59
C GLU A 46 -5.31 -2.81 -0.54
N SER A 47 -6.42 -2.48 -1.18
CA SER A 47 -6.48 -1.42 -2.20
C SER A 47 -6.17 -0.03 -1.62
N ALA A 48 -6.63 0.26 -0.39
CA ALA A 48 -6.33 1.50 0.30
C ALA A 48 -4.84 1.63 0.63
N LEU A 49 -4.21 0.55 1.13
CA LEU A 49 -2.76 0.53 1.38
C LEU A 49 -1.95 0.73 0.10
N LEU A 50 -2.35 0.07 -1.00
CA LEU A 50 -1.69 0.27 -2.29
C LEU A 50 -1.83 1.71 -2.78
N SER A 51 -3.01 2.30 -2.68
CA SER A 51 -3.26 3.70 -3.05
C SER A 51 -2.42 4.66 -2.21
N ALA A 52 -2.32 4.43 -0.90
CA ALA A 52 -1.46 5.21 -0.02
C ALA A 52 0.02 5.08 -0.42
N GLY A 53 0.49 3.85 -0.71
CA GLY A 53 1.85 3.60 -1.18
C GLY A 53 2.17 4.34 -2.48
N VAL A 54 1.26 4.31 -3.46
CA VAL A 54 1.43 5.05 -4.73
C VAL A 54 1.49 6.55 -4.50
N GLN A 55 0.61 7.11 -3.66
CA GLN A 55 0.59 8.54 -3.35
C GLN A 55 1.88 8.98 -2.66
N LEU A 56 2.36 8.20 -1.68
CA LEU A 56 3.62 8.48 -0.99
C LEU A 56 4.83 8.40 -1.93
N ALA A 57 4.89 7.38 -2.80
CA ALA A 57 5.95 7.26 -3.80
C ALA A 57 5.94 8.41 -4.80
N ALA A 58 4.76 8.78 -5.31
CA ALA A 58 4.60 9.90 -6.21
C ALA A 58 4.99 11.24 -5.55
N GLY A 59 4.57 11.47 -4.30
CA GLY A 59 4.94 12.65 -3.53
C GLY A 59 6.45 12.78 -3.35
N MET A 60 7.14 11.68 -3.02
CA MET A 60 8.61 11.67 -2.93
C MET A 60 9.26 11.92 -4.29
N ALA A 61 8.74 11.31 -5.36
CA ALA A 61 9.24 11.54 -6.70
C ALA A 61 9.15 13.03 -7.12
N GLU A 62 8.09 13.74 -6.74
CA GLU A 62 7.95 15.18 -6.99
C GLU A 62 8.95 16.01 -6.17
N ARG A 63 9.17 15.67 -4.90
CA ARG A 63 10.21 16.33 -4.06
C ARG A 63 11.60 16.14 -4.68
N MET A 64 11.92 14.92 -5.12
CA MET A 64 13.17 14.63 -5.82
C MET A 64 13.31 15.49 -7.09
N ARG A 65 12.26 15.58 -7.94
CA ARG A 65 12.29 16.43 -9.15
C ARG A 65 12.45 17.91 -8.83
N ALA A 66 11.81 18.39 -7.77
CA ALA A 66 11.94 19.77 -7.31
C ALA A 66 13.38 20.10 -6.89
N ASN A 67 14.10 19.14 -6.31
CA ASN A 67 15.50 19.28 -5.93
C ASN A 67 16.45 18.97 -7.12
N SER A 68 16.30 19.74 -8.18
CA SER A 68 17.02 19.53 -9.45
C SER A 68 18.55 19.58 -9.31
N VAL A 69 19.07 20.28 -8.32
CA VAL A 69 20.51 20.37 -8.05
C VAL A 69 21.10 18.99 -7.76
N LEU A 70 20.43 18.19 -6.90
CA LEU A 70 20.85 16.85 -6.60
C LEU A 70 20.50 15.86 -7.71
N MET A 71 19.35 16.04 -8.35
CA MET A 71 18.88 15.08 -9.37
C MET A 71 19.68 15.18 -10.68
N ASN A 72 20.27 16.34 -10.99
CA ASN A 72 21.16 16.53 -12.14
C ASN A 72 22.64 16.33 -11.77
N GLY A 73 22.94 16.14 -10.49
CA GLY A 73 24.28 15.90 -9.99
C GLY A 73 24.71 14.43 -10.09
N PRO A 74 25.92 14.12 -9.62
CA PRO A 74 26.40 12.75 -9.55
C PRO A 74 25.61 11.94 -8.51
N ASP A 75 25.42 10.64 -8.76
CA ASP A 75 24.76 9.74 -7.81
C ASP A 75 25.52 9.61 -6.47
N THR A 76 26.85 9.77 -6.53
CA THR A 76 27.70 9.68 -5.35
C THR A 76 27.41 10.86 -4.41
N GLY A 77 27.00 10.54 -3.19
CA GLY A 77 26.65 11.55 -2.19
C GLY A 77 25.24 12.13 -2.32
N ASN A 78 24.43 11.66 -3.26
CA ASN A 78 23.03 12.04 -3.35
C ASN A 78 22.22 11.34 -2.23
N PRO A 79 21.69 12.08 -1.23
CA PRO A 79 20.98 11.48 -0.11
C PRO A 79 19.76 10.64 -0.54
N TYR A 80 19.06 11.04 -1.60
CA TYR A 80 17.88 10.32 -2.09
C TYR A 80 18.21 8.90 -2.59
N LEU A 81 19.42 8.69 -3.16
CA LEU A 81 19.80 7.40 -3.74
C LEU A 81 20.43 6.44 -2.72
N ASN A 82 20.63 6.88 -1.48
CA ASN A 82 21.18 6.06 -0.40
C ASN A 82 20.14 5.74 0.69
N VAL A 83 18.85 5.88 0.35
CA VAL A 83 17.77 5.63 1.31
C VAL A 83 17.43 4.16 1.34
N ALA A 84 17.67 3.52 2.48
CA ALA A 84 17.09 2.24 2.85
C ALA A 84 16.45 2.41 4.23
N TYR A 85 15.23 1.94 4.40
CA TYR A 85 14.47 2.06 5.65
C TYR A 85 13.61 0.83 5.86
N ALA A 86 13.56 0.36 7.10
CA ALA A 86 12.62 -0.65 7.56
C ALA A 86 12.04 -0.25 8.91
N ALA A 87 10.73 -0.13 9.01
CA ALA A 87 10.05 0.31 10.23
C ALA A 87 10.28 -0.59 11.45
N ALA A 88 10.75 -1.83 11.24
CA ALA A 88 11.11 -2.75 12.32
C ALA A 88 12.46 -2.41 12.97
N ASP A 89 13.37 -1.79 12.20
CA ASP A 89 14.75 -1.55 12.61
C ASP A 89 14.98 -0.09 13.03
N ASP A 90 14.10 0.82 12.60
CA ASP A 90 14.22 2.27 12.74
C ASP A 90 13.12 2.80 13.66
N ALA A 91 13.35 2.73 14.98
CA ALA A 91 12.41 3.21 16.00
C ALA A 91 12.22 4.74 15.95
N GLU A 92 13.16 5.47 15.32
CA GLU A 92 13.13 6.92 15.17
C GLU A 92 13.02 7.33 13.70
N ALA A 93 11.89 7.01 13.08
CA ALA A 93 11.60 7.49 11.72
C ALA A 93 11.68 9.03 11.69
N GLY A 94 12.79 9.56 11.16
CA GLY A 94 12.98 11.01 10.96
C GLY A 94 13.75 11.77 12.04
N GLY A 95 14.35 11.09 13.03
CA GLY A 95 15.23 11.75 14.01
C GLY A 95 16.50 12.32 13.40
N GLY A 96 16.91 13.53 13.82
CA GLY A 96 18.19 14.14 13.45
C GLY A 96 18.24 14.84 12.08
N ALA A 97 17.13 15.00 11.38
CA ALA A 97 17.09 15.77 10.14
C ALA A 97 17.17 17.29 10.41
N PRO A 98 17.78 18.07 9.52
CA PRO A 98 17.77 19.53 9.61
C PRO A 98 16.33 20.06 9.51
N ASP A 99 16.03 21.14 10.22
CA ASP A 99 14.76 21.84 10.08
C ASP A 99 14.85 22.82 8.90
N CYS A 100 14.15 22.50 7.82
CA CYS A 100 14.10 23.31 6.61
C CYS A 100 12.77 24.07 6.46
N LEU A 101 12.02 24.30 7.55
CA LEU A 101 10.76 25.04 7.53
C LEU A 101 10.97 26.54 7.77
N GLY A 102 10.10 27.34 7.23
CA GLY A 102 10.08 28.80 7.47
C GLY A 102 11.23 29.54 6.82
N ALA A 103 11.98 30.31 7.60
CA ALA A 103 13.06 31.16 7.13
C ALA A 103 14.43 30.46 7.03
N ALA A 104 14.51 29.17 7.28
CA ALA A 104 15.76 28.43 7.24
C ALA A 104 16.25 28.28 5.79
N ALA A 105 17.51 28.66 5.54
CA ALA A 105 18.15 28.51 4.23
C ALA A 105 18.86 27.13 4.19
N CYS A 106 18.17 26.09 3.79
CA CYS A 106 18.78 24.78 3.62
C CYS A 106 19.50 24.65 2.27
N SER A 107 20.63 23.97 2.29
CA SER A 107 21.26 23.46 1.06
C SER A 107 20.40 22.37 0.41
N ALA A 108 20.67 22.05 -0.86
CA ALA A 108 19.96 20.97 -1.56
C ALA A 108 20.07 19.61 -0.84
N ALA A 109 21.23 19.35 -0.22
CA ALA A 109 21.45 18.10 0.53
C ALA A 109 20.68 18.07 1.86
N GLU A 110 20.64 19.19 2.61
CA GLU A 110 19.86 19.31 3.83
C GLU A 110 18.36 19.21 3.57
N LEU A 111 17.89 19.84 2.48
CA LEU A 111 16.50 19.71 2.04
C LEU A 111 16.15 18.24 1.72
N ALA A 112 17.04 17.51 1.05
CA ALA A 112 16.82 16.10 0.79
C ALA A 112 16.75 15.25 2.09
N GLN A 113 17.58 15.55 3.07
CA GLN A 113 17.54 14.87 4.37
C GLN A 113 16.22 15.16 5.10
N PHE A 114 15.78 16.41 5.09
CA PHE A 114 14.48 16.81 5.64
C PHE A 114 13.32 16.09 4.94
N ASP A 115 13.30 16.07 3.61
CA ASP A 115 12.29 15.37 2.81
C ASP A 115 12.21 13.87 3.15
N ILE A 116 13.38 13.23 3.24
CA ILE A 116 13.49 11.80 3.57
C ILE A 116 12.95 11.52 4.99
N ALA A 117 13.30 12.37 5.95
CA ALA A 117 12.86 12.21 7.33
C ALA A 117 11.34 12.35 7.47
N GLU A 118 10.77 13.39 6.90
CA GLU A 118 9.32 13.60 6.87
C GLU A 118 8.61 12.44 6.16
N TRP A 119 9.16 11.99 5.04
CA TRP A 119 8.59 10.89 4.29
C TRP A 119 8.61 9.55 5.04
N LYS A 120 9.71 9.24 5.75
CA LYS A 120 9.79 8.07 6.65
C LYS A 120 8.67 8.10 7.71
N GLN A 121 8.41 9.27 8.31
CA GLN A 121 7.31 9.43 9.27
C GLN A 121 5.94 9.16 8.62
N GLN A 122 5.72 9.69 7.41
CA GLN A 122 4.49 9.45 6.66
C GLN A 122 4.31 7.97 6.30
N LEU A 123 5.38 7.30 5.87
CA LEU A 123 5.39 5.86 5.59
C LEU A 123 5.06 5.05 6.83
N HIS A 124 5.70 5.39 7.96
CA HIS A 124 5.46 4.71 9.24
C HIS A 124 4.00 4.82 9.70
N ALA A 125 3.41 5.99 9.53
CA ALA A 125 2.01 6.22 9.90
C ALA A 125 0.99 5.56 8.97
N ALA A 126 1.29 5.48 7.66
CA ALA A 126 0.33 5.03 6.66
C ALA A 126 0.43 3.54 6.32
N LEU A 127 1.62 2.95 6.38
CA LEU A 127 1.90 1.59 5.92
C LEU A 127 2.43 0.71 7.05
N PRO A 128 1.72 -0.35 7.45
CA PRO A 128 2.14 -1.21 8.55
C PRO A 128 3.42 -1.98 8.19
N GLY A 129 4.46 -1.86 9.03
CA GLY A 129 5.76 -2.49 8.78
C GLY A 129 6.38 -2.05 7.45
N ALA A 130 6.29 -0.75 7.16
CA ALA A 130 6.83 -0.15 5.95
C ALA A 130 8.32 -0.46 5.79
N ARG A 131 8.71 -0.80 4.57
CA ARG A 131 10.09 -0.89 4.13
C ARG A 131 10.23 -0.16 2.81
N LEU A 132 11.35 0.53 2.63
CA LEU A 132 11.61 1.26 1.41
C LEU A 132 13.06 1.12 0.96
N HIS A 133 13.26 1.25 -0.34
CA HIS A 133 14.57 1.39 -0.95
C HIS A 133 14.45 2.27 -2.19
N ILE A 134 15.31 3.29 -2.29
CA ILE A 134 15.42 4.13 -3.49
C ILE A 134 16.78 3.85 -4.11
N CYS A 135 16.77 3.45 -5.38
CA CYS A 135 17.98 3.05 -6.09
C CYS A 135 17.82 3.16 -7.60
N ARG A 136 18.92 3.01 -8.32
CA ARG A 136 18.86 2.77 -9.76
C ARG A 136 18.63 1.29 -10.02
N ASP A 137 17.62 0.98 -10.82
CA ASP A 137 17.22 -0.41 -11.10
C ASP A 137 16.64 -0.57 -12.50
N ALA A 138 17.08 -1.62 -13.20
CA ALA A 138 16.54 -2.01 -14.50
C ALA A 138 16.91 -3.46 -14.82
N PRO A 139 15.94 -4.37 -15.01
CA PRO A 139 14.50 -4.18 -14.79
C PRO A 139 14.13 -4.29 -13.30
N ALA A 140 13.12 -3.55 -12.87
CA ALA A 140 12.63 -3.65 -11.49
C ALA A 140 11.90 -4.98 -11.19
N TRP A 141 11.42 -5.67 -12.21
CA TRP A 141 10.74 -6.97 -12.12
C TRP A 141 11.70 -8.13 -12.36
N ASP A 142 11.74 -9.09 -11.45
CA ASP A 142 12.47 -10.34 -11.60
C ASP A 142 11.54 -11.43 -12.14
N ALA A 143 11.78 -11.84 -13.38
CA ALA A 143 10.96 -12.86 -14.04
C ALA A 143 11.17 -14.27 -13.45
N ALA A 144 12.35 -14.57 -12.90
CA ALA A 144 12.65 -15.86 -12.28
C ALA A 144 11.98 -15.98 -10.89
N ALA A 145 12.03 -14.91 -10.11
CA ALA A 145 11.37 -14.83 -8.82
C ALA A 145 9.87 -14.47 -8.92
N GLN A 146 9.38 -14.12 -10.11
CA GLN A 146 8.02 -13.64 -10.37
C GLN A 146 7.60 -12.53 -9.40
N GLY A 147 8.49 -11.58 -9.14
CA GLY A 147 8.26 -10.55 -8.14
C GLY A 147 9.18 -9.34 -8.27
N LEU A 148 9.02 -8.43 -7.33
CA LEU A 148 9.89 -7.26 -7.19
C LEU A 148 10.97 -7.60 -6.15
N PRO A 149 12.27 -7.68 -6.52
CA PRO A 149 13.34 -7.86 -5.54
C PRO A 149 13.67 -6.56 -4.82
N TRP A 150 14.16 -6.66 -3.59
CA TRP A 150 14.75 -5.50 -2.90
C TRP A 150 16.08 -5.08 -3.52
N ALA A 151 16.85 -6.05 -4.02
CA ALA A 151 18.11 -5.78 -4.68
C ALA A 151 17.91 -4.88 -5.91
N CYS A 152 18.88 -4.01 -6.14
CA CYS A 152 18.91 -3.09 -7.28
C CYS A 152 20.05 -3.49 -8.20
N ASN A 153 19.74 -3.74 -9.46
CA ASN A 153 20.68 -4.24 -10.46
C ASN A 153 21.01 -3.19 -11.53
N GLY A 154 20.57 -1.92 -11.29
CA GLY A 154 20.78 -0.83 -12.23
C GLY A 154 22.14 -0.19 -12.07
N GLY A 155 22.90 -0.11 -13.18
CA GLY A 155 24.12 0.70 -13.27
C GLY A 155 23.83 2.18 -13.51
N LYS A 156 24.90 2.95 -13.70
CA LYS A 156 24.81 4.37 -14.06
C LYS A 156 23.95 4.55 -15.32
N GLY A 157 22.95 5.42 -15.23
CA GLY A 157 22.01 5.65 -16.33
C GLY A 157 20.73 4.81 -16.28
N ALA A 158 20.64 3.81 -15.40
CA ALA A 158 19.37 3.13 -15.15
C ALA A 158 18.37 4.09 -14.47
N PRO A 159 17.06 3.89 -14.65
CA PRO A 159 16.05 4.72 -14.01
C PRO A 159 16.14 4.62 -12.49
N ILE A 160 15.79 5.71 -11.82
CA ILE A 160 15.63 5.70 -10.37
C ILE A 160 14.28 5.08 -10.06
N VAL A 161 14.28 4.11 -9.14
CA VAL A 161 13.09 3.38 -8.71
C VAL A 161 12.92 3.52 -7.21
N ILE A 162 11.72 3.87 -6.79
CA ILE A 162 11.27 3.85 -5.40
C ILE A 162 10.57 2.52 -5.17
N LYS A 163 11.18 1.64 -4.39
CA LYS A 163 10.59 0.36 -3.98
C LYS A 163 9.96 0.50 -2.61
N LEU A 164 8.70 0.14 -2.49
CA LEU A 164 7.95 0.15 -1.23
C LEU A 164 7.39 -1.24 -0.94
N GLY A 165 7.52 -1.67 0.30
CA GLY A 165 6.89 -2.86 0.84
C GLY A 165 6.21 -2.55 2.17
N TRP A 166 5.18 -3.31 2.50
CA TRP A 166 4.47 -3.24 3.78
C TRP A 166 3.87 -4.59 4.13
N ARG A 167 3.56 -4.77 5.40
CA ARG A 167 2.87 -5.98 5.86
C ARG A 167 1.47 -6.01 5.27
N GLY A 168 1.16 -7.06 4.54
CA GLY A 168 -0.13 -7.28 3.90
C GLY A 168 -0.28 -8.73 3.50
N ARG A 169 -1.29 -9.02 2.71
CA ARG A 169 -1.53 -10.36 2.18
C ARG A 169 -1.36 -10.38 0.67
N GLN A 170 -0.89 -11.50 0.16
CA GLN A 170 -0.91 -11.79 -1.26
C GLN A 170 -2.35 -12.12 -1.71
N PRO A 171 -2.64 -12.15 -3.02
CA PRO A 171 -3.97 -12.50 -3.52
C PRO A 171 -4.48 -13.88 -3.07
N ASP A 172 -3.56 -14.83 -2.80
CA ASP A 172 -3.85 -16.16 -2.28
C ASP A 172 -4.12 -16.19 -0.76
N GLY A 173 -4.00 -15.03 -0.09
CA GLY A 173 -4.20 -14.88 1.36
C GLY A 173 -2.97 -15.14 2.21
N SER A 174 -1.84 -15.56 1.62
CA SER A 174 -0.58 -15.74 2.33
C SER A 174 0.02 -14.39 2.76
N PRO A 175 0.82 -14.32 3.83
CA PRO A 175 1.56 -13.10 4.17
C PRO A 175 2.53 -12.71 3.05
N ALA A 176 2.59 -11.42 2.72
CA ALA A 176 3.55 -10.87 1.77
C ALA A 176 4.90 -10.62 2.45
N LEU A 177 5.53 -11.69 2.94
CA LEU A 177 6.79 -11.68 3.68
C LEU A 177 7.82 -12.59 3.00
N ASN A 178 9.09 -12.26 3.14
CA ASN A 178 10.20 -13.15 2.77
C ASN A 178 10.44 -14.22 3.86
N ALA A 179 11.40 -15.11 3.64
CA ALA A 179 11.76 -16.17 4.59
C ALA A 179 12.28 -15.63 5.94
N ALA A 180 12.77 -14.38 5.97
CA ALA A 180 13.21 -13.69 7.20
C ALA A 180 12.07 -12.97 7.93
N GLY A 181 10.83 -13.05 7.44
CA GLY A 181 9.67 -12.37 8.02
C GLY A 181 9.58 -10.88 7.69
N GLU A 182 10.36 -10.41 6.73
CA GLU A 182 10.36 -9.02 6.29
C GLU A 182 9.36 -8.79 5.15
N SER A 183 8.80 -7.58 5.06
CA SER A 183 7.90 -7.19 3.99
C SER A 183 8.56 -7.30 2.62
N LEU A 184 7.89 -7.96 1.67
CA LEU A 184 8.30 -7.98 0.27
C LEU A 184 7.97 -6.64 -0.40
N PRO A 185 8.71 -6.23 -1.45
CA PRO A 185 8.32 -5.09 -2.26
C PRO A 185 6.96 -5.37 -2.91
N ARG A 186 6.05 -4.42 -2.79
CA ARG A 186 4.71 -4.47 -3.38
C ARG A 186 4.48 -3.41 -4.45
N LEU A 187 5.34 -2.41 -4.44
CA LEU A 187 5.33 -1.29 -5.37
C LEU A 187 6.76 -0.97 -5.82
N ALA A 188 6.95 -0.82 -7.10
CA ALA A 188 8.12 -0.21 -7.70
C ALA A 188 7.65 0.99 -8.54
N PHE A 189 7.93 2.20 -8.06
CA PHE A 189 7.58 3.44 -8.73
C PHE A 189 8.82 3.99 -9.41
N GLN A 190 8.79 4.03 -10.74
CA GLN A 190 9.90 4.54 -11.53
C GLN A 190 9.76 6.06 -11.70
N LEU A 191 10.82 6.81 -11.37
CA LEU A 191 10.90 8.20 -11.78
C LEU A 191 11.07 8.24 -13.29
N GLY A 192 10.16 8.89 -14.00
CA GLY A 192 10.30 9.10 -15.43
C GLY A 192 11.66 9.76 -15.68
N GLY A 193 12.49 9.17 -16.55
CA GLY A 193 13.75 9.78 -16.94
C GLY A 193 13.46 11.11 -17.59
N GLY A 194 14.02 12.18 -17.03
CA GLY A 194 14.29 13.36 -17.83
C GLY A 194 15.30 12.94 -18.90
N ALA A 195 14.96 13.16 -20.13
CA ALA A 195 15.86 12.97 -21.26
C ALA A 195 17.02 13.96 -21.16
#